data_6c6198a29297015307aa1f6308fd2b3c
#
_entry.id   6c6198a29297015307aa1f6308fd2b3c
#
_cell.length_a   1.000
_cell.length_b   1.000
_cell.length_c   1.000
_cell.angle_alpha   90.00
_cell.angle_beta   90.00
_cell.angle_gamma   90.00
#
_symmetry.space_group_name_H-M   'P 1'
#
loop_
_entity.id
_entity.type
_entity.pdbx_description
1 polymer ?
#
loop_
_entity_poly.entity_id
_entity_poly.type
_entity_poly.pdbx_seq_one_letter_code
_entity_poly.pdbx_strand_id
1 'polypeptide(L)'
;MSGPADSVACEIIAPDLQPIQEITRALELFKTPGDFIEIRTIDHDAPKLKAGYFNSVEDAAVAAVKADTTAKGIYLVFNEIRPDFSEPSPIQSRRGMVCNSDITRRRWILVDIDPERPTSTNSTEEEKGSSRAVLDQVIEFLHSAGYPAPVISDSGNGYHCYYHIDQPNDTKSAKLIKEFLRALDQKFSTPAAKVDIGNNNSGRITKLPGTMTGKGHPRPTTTAKSPS
;
A
#
# COMPACT_ATOMS: atom_id res chain seq x y z
N MET A 1 9.85 -16.45 -36.08
CA MET A 1 9.62 -17.38 -34.97
C MET A 1 9.37 -16.51 -33.75
N SER A 2 8.10 -16.29 -33.47
CA SER A 2 7.64 -15.56 -32.30
C SER A 2 7.82 -16.47 -31.08
N GLY A 3 8.74 -16.10 -30.18
CA GLY A 3 8.85 -16.72 -28.87
C GLY A 3 7.55 -16.53 -28.06
N PRO A 4 7.28 -17.40 -27.10
CA PRO A 4 6.10 -17.26 -26.25
C PRO A 4 6.15 -15.90 -25.53
N ALA A 5 5.07 -15.17 -25.57
CA ALA A 5 4.87 -14.00 -24.73
C ALA A 5 4.97 -14.46 -23.27
N ASP A 6 6.06 -14.07 -22.61
CA ASP A 6 6.19 -14.24 -21.16
C ASP A 6 4.97 -13.58 -20.52
N SER A 7 4.10 -14.40 -19.98
CA SER A 7 2.95 -13.95 -19.21
C SER A 7 3.47 -13.07 -18.10
N VAL A 8 2.98 -11.82 -18.03
CA VAL A 8 3.28 -10.88 -16.94
C VAL A 8 2.79 -11.53 -15.65
N ALA A 9 3.68 -12.21 -14.94
CA ALA A 9 3.36 -12.76 -13.63
C ALA A 9 3.33 -11.60 -12.63
N CYS A 10 2.15 -11.00 -12.49
CA CYS A 10 1.87 -10.12 -11.36
C CYS A 10 1.75 -10.98 -10.10
N GLU A 11 2.63 -10.76 -9.14
CA GLU A 11 2.49 -11.38 -7.83
C GLU A 11 1.32 -10.70 -7.10
N ILE A 12 0.14 -11.33 -7.15
CA ILE A 12 -1.01 -10.93 -6.34
C ILE A 12 -0.81 -11.56 -4.97
N ILE A 13 -0.89 -10.76 -3.91
CA ILE A 13 -0.91 -11.28 -2.55
C ILE A 13 -2.25 -12.02 -2.39
N ALA A 14 -2.18 -13.36 -2.30
CA ALA A 14 -3.33 -14.24 -2.46
C ALA A 14 -4.24 -14.24 -1.23
N PRO A 15 -5.57 -14.21 -1.40
CA PRO A 15 -6.54 -14.19 -0.29
C PRO A 15 -6.67 -15.52 0.49
N ASP A 16 -6.06 -16.61 0.00
CA ASP A 16 -6.23 -17.96 0.57
C ASP A 16 -5.23 -18.28 1.70
N LEU A 17 -4.31 -17.38 2.02
CA LEU A 17 -3.35 -17.59 3.09
C LEU A 17 -3.95 -17.20 4.45
N GLN A 18 -3.48 -17.88 5.53
CA GLN A 18 -3.76 -17.39 6.88
C GLN A 18 -3.20 -15.99 7.07
N PRO A 19 -3.86 -15.10 7.81
CA PRO A 19 -3.42 -13.69 7.95
C PRO A 19 -1.93 -13.53 8.29
N ILE A 20 -1.40 -14.37 9.17
CA ILE A 20 0.04 -14.32 9.54
C ILE A 20 0.94 -14.62 8.35
N GLN A 21 0.58 -15.56 7.48
CA GLN A 21 1.36 -15.95 6.31
C GLN A 21 1.35 -14.85 5.25
N GLU A 22 0.20 -14.21 5.03
CA GLU A 22 0.08 -13.09 4.09
C GLU A 22 0.86 -11.87 4.58
N ILE A 23 0.78 -11.54 5.87
CA ILE A 23 1.55 -10.47 6.49
C ILE A 23 3.05 -10.73 6.37
N THR A 24 3.49 -11.96 6.71
CA THR A 24 4.90 -12.34 6.61
C THR A 24 5.41 -12.19 5.17
N ARG A 25 4.68 -12.75 4.21
CA ARG A 25 5.01 -12.62 2.78
C ARG A 25 5.07 -11.16 2.33
N ALA A 26 4.13 -10.32 2.75
CA ALA A 26 4.14 -8.90 2.43
C ALA A 26 5.38 -8.20 3.00
N LEU A 27 5.74 -8.50 4.24
CA LEU A 27 6.94 -7.94 4.86
C LEU A 27 8.21 -8.39 4.15
N GLU A 28 8.33 -9.66 3.77
CA GLU A 28 9.46 -10.21 2.99
C GLU A 28 9.61 -9.58 1.62
N LEU A 29 8.49 -9.20 0.96
CA LEU A 29 8.53 -8.48 -0.32
C LEU A 29 9.08 -7.05 -0.17
N PHE A 30 8.69 -6.34 0.89
CA PHE A 30 9.08 -4.94 1.09
C PHE A 30 10.40 -4.76 1.80
N LYS A 31 10.87 -5.76 2.55
CA LYS A 31 12.04 -5.67 3.42
C LYS A 31 13.07 -6.73 3.08
N THR A 32 14.32 -6.34 3.14
CA THR A 32 15.46 -7.29 3.06
C THR A 32 15.91 -7.68 4.47
N PRO A 33 16.55 -8.84 4.66
CA PRO A 33 17.10 -9.24 5.95
C PRO A 33 17.97 -8.13 6.55
N GLY A 34 17.68 -7.75 7.81
CA GLY A 34 18.37 -6.68 8.51
C GLY A 34 17.75 -5.28 8.36
N ASP A 35 16.74 -5.12 7.51
CA ASP A 35 16.01 -3.85 7.43
C ASP A 35 15.24 -3.57 8.74
N PHE A 36 15.24 -2.29 9.11
CA PHE A 36 14.41 -1.82 10.21
C PHE A 36 12.94 -1.67 9.74
N ILE A 37 12.02 -2.20 10.54
CA ILE A 37 10.60 -2.28 10.20
C ILE A 37 9.79 -1.40 11.16
N GLU A 38 9.01 -0.46 10.64
CA GLU A 38 8.01 0.27 11.43
C GLU A 38 6.60 -0.22 11.05
N ILE A 39 5.87 -0.72 12.04
CA ILE A 39 4.43 -1.00 11.94
C ILE A 39 3.68 0.09 12.67
N ARG A 40 2.75 0.77 11.97
CA ARG A 40 1.85 1.77 12.56
C ARG A 40 0.45 1.25 12.67
N THR A 41 -0.25 1.65 13.72
CA THR A 41 -1.68 1.40 13.90
C THR A 41 -2.45 2.68 14.10
N ILE A 42 -3.69 2.68 13.62
CA ILE A 42 -4.66 3.76 13.86
C ILE A 42 -5.80 3.15 14.67
N ASP A 43 -6.13 3.74 15.83
CA ASP A 43 -7.21 3.28 16.70
C ASP A 43 -8.60 3.71 16.16
N HIS A 44 -9.65 3.00 16.57
CA HIS A 44 -11.04 3.30 16.18
C HIS A 44 -11.57 4.59 16.83
N ASP A 45 -11.38 4.76 18.15
CA ASP A 45 -12.07 5.75 18.96
C ASP A 45 -11.36 7.11 19.10
N ALA A 46 -10.10 7.16 18.70
CA ALA A 46 -9.35 8.41 18.59
C ALA A 46 -8.23 8.20 17.58
N PRO A 47 -7.87 9.19 16.78
CA PRO A 47 -6.76 9.05 15.82
C PRO A 47 -5.41 9.02 16.54
N LYS A 48 -5.29 8.20 17.58
CA LYS A 48 -4.02 7.96 18.26
C LYS A 48 -3.22 7.01 17.39
N LEU A 49 -2.14 7.54 16.86
CA LEU A 49 -1.16 6.76 16.16
C LEU A 49 -0.29 6.03 17.20
N LYS A 50 -0.12 4.73 16.99
CA LYS A 50 0.86 3.92 17.70
C LYS A 50 1.84 3.36 16.68
N ALA A 51 3.08 3.11 17.10
CA ALA A 51 4.07 2.45 16.28
C ALA A 51 4.87 1.43 17.09
N GLY A 52 5.28 0.37 16.43
CA GLY A 52 6.26 -0.61 16.91
C GLY A 52 7.41 -0.69 15.93
N TYR A 53 8.58 -1.05 16.45
CA TYR A 53 9.83 -1.13 15.68
C TYR A 53 10.43 -2.52 15.82
N PHE A 54 10.84 -3.09 14.68
CA PHE A 54 11.28 -4.47 14.60
C PHE A 54 12.49 -4.57 13.65
N ASN A 55 13.33 -5.54 13.90
CA ASN A 55 14.42 -5.97 13.00
C ASN A 55 14.27 -7.43 12.56
N SER A 56 13.11 -8.03 12.85
CA SER A 56 12.69 -9.36 12.43
C SER A 56 11.30 -9.28 11.78
N VAL A 57 11.13 -9.92 10.64
CA VAL A 57 9.85 -10.04 9.93
C VAL A 57 8.84 -10.81 10.76
N GLU A 58 9.29 -11.87 11.45
CA GLU A 58 8.45 -12.73 12.28
C GLU A 58 7.85 -11.94 13.46
N ASP A 59 8.67 -11.18 14.17
CA ASP A 59 8.21 -10.35 15.30
C ASP A 59 7.25 -9.25 14.84
N ALA A 60 7.54 -8.62 13.69
CA ALA A 60 6.69 -7.61 13.10
C ALA A 60 5.32 -8.20 12.69
N ALA A 61 5.32 -9.41 12.07
CA ALA A 61 4.11 -10.11 11.66
C ALA A 61 3.23 -10.50 12.87
N VAL A 62 3.83 -11.07 13.91
CA VAL A 62 3.13 -11.43 15.16
C VAL A 62 2.52 -10.19 15.81
N ALA A 63 3.28 -9.08 15.88
CA ALA A 63 2.78 -7.83 16.42
C ALA A 63 1.64 -7.23 15.60
N ALA A 64 1.71 -7.32 14.26
CA ALA A 64 0.66 -6.85 13.36
C ALA A 64 -0.63 -7.66 13.53
N VAL A 65 -0.57 -8.99 13.54
CA VAL A 65 -1.73 -9.87 13.78
C VAL A 65 -2.40 -9.55 15.11
N LYS A 66 -1.61 -9.39 16.17
CA LYS A 66 -2.14 -9.03 17.49
C LYS A 66 -2.84 -7.67 17.48
N ALA A 67 -2.28 -6.69 16.78
CA ALA A 67 -2.84 -5.35 16.69
C ALA A 67 -4.09 -5.29 15.81
N ASP A 68 -4.22 -6.15 14.80
CA ASP A 68 -5.33 -6.17 13.84
C ASP A 68 -6.69 -6.47 14.50
N THR A 69 -6.69 -7.11 15.66
CA THR A 69 -7.92 -7.38 16.44
C THR A 69 -8.55 -6.12 17.03
N THR A 70 -7.83 -5.03 17.15
CA THR A 70 -8.26 -3.80 17.87
C THR A 70 -8.05 -2.51 17.08
N ALA A 71 -7.20 -2.53 16.07
CA ALA A 71 -6.88 -1.35 15.28
C ALA A 71 -7.86 -1.16 14.11
N LYS A 72 -8.13 0.09 13.78
CA LYS A 72 -8.86 0.47 12.55
C LYS A 72 -8.08 0.19 11.28
N GLY A 73 -6.75 0.17 11.37
CA GLY A 73 -5.87 -0.17 10.25
C GLY A 73 -4.42 -0.29 10.69
N ILE A 74 -3.73 -1.17 10.01
CA ILE A 74 -2.30 -1.46 10.19
C ILE A 74 -1.55 -1.00 8.95
N TYR A 75 -0.44 -0.33 9.14
CA TYR A 75 0.35 0.30 8.08
C TYR A 75 1.83 -0.03 8.23
N LEU A 76 2.52 -0.08 7.10
CA LEU A 76 3.96 -0.30 6.97
C LEU A 76 4.63 0.92 6.35
N VAL A 77 5.80 1.32 6.85
CA VAL A 77 6.75 2.16 6.10
C VAL A 77 7.51 1.25 5.14
N PHE A 78 7.24 1.34 3.85
CA PHE A 78 7.74 0.38 2.86
C PHE A 78 9.14 0.69 2.32
N ASN A 79 9.63 1.92 2.44
CA ASN A 79 11.00 2.29 2.06
C ASN A 79 12.02 1.96 3.17
N GLU A 80 13.30 2.07 2.85
CA GLU A 80 14.39 1.74 3.76
C GLU A 80 14.55 2.80 4.83
N ILE A 81 14.38 2.40 6.08
CA ILE A 81 14.55 3.25 7.27
C ILE A 81 16.02 3.17 7.71
N ARG A 82 16.60 4.28 8.14
CA ARG A 82 17.96 4.28 8.71
C ARG A 82 18.06 3.33 9.91
N PRO A 83 19.14 2.52 10.00
CA PRO A 83 19.22 1.43 11.00
C PRO A 83 19.33 1.93 12.43
N ASP A 84 19.79 3.15 12.63
CA ASP A 84 19.96 3.81 13.94
C ASP A 84 18.75 4.66 14.36
N PHE A 85 17.59 4.47 13.73
CA PHE A 85 16.38 5.26 14.01
C PHE A 85 15.88 5.06 15.45
N SER A 86 15.80 3.84 15.91
CA SER A 86 15.32 3.48 17.26
C SER A 86 15.75 2.07 17.64
N GLU A 87 15.67 1.75 18.92
CA GLU A 87 15.71 0.35 19.36
C GLU A 87 14.39 -0.38 19.04
N PRO A 88 14.44 -1.70 18.81
CA PRO A 88 13.25 -2.52 18.66
C PRO A 88 12.31 -2.38 19.87
N SER A 89 11.01 -2.33 19.60
CA SER A 89 10.03 -2.07 20.65
C SER A 89 8.60 -2.40 20.18
N PRO A 90 7.73 -2.85 21.12
CA PRO A 90 6.36 -3.21 20.79
C PRO A 90 5.54 -2.00 20.29
N ILE A 91 4.39 -2.29 19.66
CA ILE A 91 3.44 -1.27 19.23
C ILE A 91 2.88 -0.53 20.45
N GLN A 92 3.13 0.77 20.52
CA GLN A 92 2.68 1.64 21.61
C GLN A 92 2.53 3.09 21.14
N SER A 93 1.86 3.93 21.93
CA SER A 93 1.77 5.36 21.64
C SER A 93 3.15 6.00 21.61
N ARG A 94 3.44 6.74 20.53
CA ARG A 94 4.75 7.36 20.35
C ARG A 94 4.64 8.77 19.80
N ARG A 95 5.68 9.55 20.07
CA ARG A 95 6.02 10.80 19.37
C ARG A 95 7.24 10.51 18.49
N GLY A 96 7.36 11.18 17.34
CA GLY A 96 8.53 11.04 16.47
C GLY A 96 8.58 9.69 15.75
N MET A 97 7.52 9.35 15.00
CA MET A 97 7.51 8.22 14.06
C MET A 97 8.38 8.54 12.85
N VAL A 98 8.78 7.49 12.10
CA VAL A 98 9.56 7.63 10.87
C VAL A 98 8.95 8.70 9.96
N CYS A 99 9.77 9.60 9.50
CA CYS A 99 9.43 10.66 8.54
C CYS A 99 10.38 10.61 7.32
N ASN A 100 10.23 11.55 6.39
CA ASN A 100 11.02 11.53 5.16
C ASN A 100 12.54 11.59 5.38
N SER A 101 13.00 12.29 6.42
CA SER A 101 14.44 12.40 6.73
C SER A 101 15.05 11.12 7.31
N ASP A 102 14.21 10.18 7.76
CA ASP A 102 14.66 8.91 8.34
C ASP A 102 14.77 7.80 7.29
N ILE A 103 14.42 8.09 6.05
CA ILE A 103 14.54 7.16 4.92
C ILE A 103 15.91 7.32 4.27
N THR A 104 16.63 6.23 4.11
CA THR A 104 17.94 6.20 3.43
C THR A 104 17.82 6.00 1.94
N ARG A 105 16.92 5.11 1.51
CA ARG A 105 16.67 4.80 0.10
C ARG A 105 15.19 4.63 -0.22
N ARG A 106 14.82 5.05 -1.42
CA ARG A 106 13.50 4.79 -2.01
C ARG A 106 13.58 3.50 -2.81
N ARG A 107 13.16 2.39 -2.20
CA ARG A 107 13.17 1.07 -2.84
C ARG A 107 11.91 0.80 -3.63
N TRP A 108 10.83 1.52 -3.34
CA TRP A 108 9.54 1.30 -3.96
C TRP A 108 8.85 2.60 -4.35
N ILE A 109 8.12 2.57 -5.47
CA ILE A 109 7.08 3.56 -5.80
C ILE A 109 5.74 2.91 -5.54
N LEU A 110 4.87 3.59 -4.82
CA LEU A 110 3.46 3.25 -4.66
C LEU A 110 2.64 4.03 -5.68
N VAL A 111 1.98 3.32 -6.58
CA VAL A 111 0.88 3.82 -7.41
C VAL A 111 -0.41 3.38 -6.75
N ASP A 112 -1.09 4.32 -6.12
CA ASP A 112 -2.34 4.11 -5.39
C ASP A 112 -3.50 4.55 -6.27
N ILE A 113 -4.47 3.68 -6.48
CA ILE A 113 -5.60 3.89 -7.37
C ILE A 113 -6.88 3.72 -6.58
N ASP A 114 -7.48 4.86 -6.27
CA ASP A 114 -8.73 4.94 -5.52
C ASP A 114 -9.92 5.29 -6.42
N PRO A 115 -11.11 4.71 -6.16
CA PRO A 115 -12.33 5.11 -6.84
C PRO A 115 -12.85 6.44 -6.28
N GLU A 116 -13.50 7.23 -7.12
CA GLU A 116 -14.27 8.38 -6.67
C GLU A 116 -15.51 7.89 -5.92
N ARG A 117 -15.62 8.27 -4.67
CA ARG A 117 -16.72 7.88 -3.78
C ARG A 117 -17.00 8.94 -2.71
N PRO A 118 -18.16 8.90 -2.05
CA PRO A 118 -18.43 9.77 -0.92
C PRO A 118 -17.42 9.57 0.21
N THR A 119 -17.01 10.67 0.82
CA THR A 119 -16.02 10.66 1.91
C THR A 119 -16.46 9.74 3.05
N SER A 120 -15.54 8.98 3.62
CA SER A 120 -15.75 8.08 4.75
C SER A 120 -16.68 6.88 4.49
N THR A 121 -16.94 6.54 3.23
CA THR A 121 -17.67 5.32 2.87
C THR A 121 -16.73 4.24 2.32
N ASN A 122 -17.14 2.97 2.41
CA ASN A 122 -16.48 1.89 1.70
C ASN A 122 -16.84 1.95 0.21
N SER A 123 -15.93 1.48 -0.63
CA SER A 123 -16.21 1.29 -2.06
C SER A 123 -17.27 0.22 -2.27
N THR A 124 -18.11 0.41 -3.28
CA THR A 124 -18.91 -0.66 -3.84
C THR A 124 -18.06 -1.51 -4.79
N GLU A 125 -18.54 -2.70 -5.16
CA GLU A 125 -17.86 -3.56 -6.14
C GLU A 125 -17.69 -2.87 -7.50
N GLU A 126 -18.67 -2.06 -7.93
CA GLU A 126 -18.61 -1.28 -9.19
C GLU A 126 -17.52 -0.20 -9.13
N GLU A 127 -17.46 0.56 -8.01
CA GLU A 127 -16.42 1.56 -7.79
C GLU A 127 -15.03 0.93 -7.76
N LYS A 128 -14.90 -0.21 -7.08
CA LYS A 128 -13.65 -0.97 -7.02
C LYS A 128 -13.26 -1.55 -8.38
N GLY A 129 -14.24 -2.00 -9.16
CA GLY A 129 -14.07 -2.41 -10.57
C GLY A 129 -13.51 -1.28 -11.44
N SER A 130 -13.95 -0.04 -11.22
CA SER A 130 -13.41 1.13 -11.92
C SER A 130 -11.93 1.37 -11.60
N SER A 131 -11.53 1.22 -10.35
CA SER A 131 -10.11 1.28 -9.95
C SER A 131 -9.30 0.16 -10.56
N ARG A 132 -9.86 -1.06 -10.66
CA ARG A 132 -9.22 -2.20 -11.30
C ARG A 132 -8.95 -1.95 -12.77
N ALA A 133 -9.90 -1.37 -13.49
CA ALA A 133 -9.74 -1.04 -14.90
C ALA A 133 -8.62 -0.02 -15.15
N VAL A 134 -8.47 0.98 -14.27
CA VAL A 134 -7.35 1.94 -14.33
C VAL A 134 -6.02 1.25 -14.00
N LEU A 135 -6.00 0.38 -12.99
CA LEU A 135 -4.81 -0.39 -12.61
C LEU A 135 -4.29 -1.24 -13.78
N ASP A 136 -5.18 -1.98 -14.45
CA ASP A 136 -4.81 -2.86 -15.56
C ASP A 136 -4.19 -2.07 -16.72
N GLN A 137 -4.74 -0.89 -17.06
CA GLN A 137 -4.18 0.00 -18.08
C GLN A 137 -2.79 0.55 -17.68
N VAL A 138 -2.60 0.93 -16.40
CA VAL A 138 -1.31 1.40 -15.88
C VAL A 138 -0.27 0.29 -16.00
N ILE A 139 -0.60 -0.94 -15.60
CA ILE A 139 0.31 -2.09 -15.65
C ILE A 139 0.69 -2.41 -17.09
N GLU A 140 -0.27 -2.49 -18.00
CA GLU A 140 -0.03 -2.75 -19.42
C GLU A 140 0.90 -1.71 -20.03
N PHE A 141 0.63 -0.42 -19.76
CA PHE A 141 1.47 0.66 -20.25
C PHE A 141 2.89 0.60 -19.72
N LEU A 142 3.08 0.42 -18.41
CA LEU A 142 4.40 0.36 -17.80
C LEU A 142 5.16 -0.90 -18.25
N HIS A 143 4.46 -2.02 -18.39
CA HIS A 143 5.05 -3.24 -18.96
C HIS A 143 5.54 -3.02 -20.39
N SER A 144 4.73 -2.39 -21.25
CA SER A 144 5.12 -2.03 -22.62
C SER A 144 6.32 -1.07 -22.69
N ALA A 145 6.50 -0.26 -21.65
CA ALA A 145 7.65 0.63 -21.48
C ALA A 145 8.89 -0.05 -20.84
N GLY A 146 8.84 -1.38 -20.60
CA GLY A 146 9.96 -2.16 -20.07
C GLY A 146 10.06 -2.19 -18.54
N TYR A 147 9.04 -1.75 -17.82
CA TYR A 147 9.00 -1.89 -16.35
C TYR A 147 8.74 -3.36 -15.96
N PRO A 148 9.36 -3.85 -14.87
CA PRO A 148 9.09 -5.19 -14.36
C PRO A 148 7.64 -5.32 -13.86
N ALA A 149 7.20 -6.56 -13.64
CA ALA A 149 5.90 -6.82 -13.03
C ALA A 149 5.83 -6.20 -11.63
N PRO A 150 4.74 -5.51 -11.28
CA PRO A 150 4.57 -4.91 -9.97
C PRO A 150 4.06 -5.92 -8.94
N VAL A 151 4.19 -5.57 -7.67
CA VAL A 151 3.40 -6.18 -6.60
C VAL A 151 2.06 -5.46 -6.51
N ILE A 152 0.96 -6.21 -6.47
CA ILE A 152 -0.40 -5.67 -6.36
C ILE A 152 -1.01 -6.08 -5.04
N SER A 153 -1.65 -5.14 -4.37
CA SER A 153 -2.39 -5.36 -3.14
C SER A 153 -3.75 -4.67 -3.19
N ASP A 154 -4.75 -5.35 -2.66
CA ASP A 154 -6.06 -4.77 -2.39
C ASP A 154 -5.97 -3.87 -1.15
N SER A 155 -6.26 -2.58 -1.28
CA SER A 155 -6.27 -1.64 -0.16
C SER A 155 -7.55 -1.70 0.69
N GLY A 156 -8.52 -2.50 0.26
CA GLY A 156 -9.87 -2.59 0.80
C GLY A 156 -10.87 -1.68 0.08
N ASN A 157 -10.44 -0.55 -0.45
CA ASN A 157 -11.29 0.40 -1.17
C ASN A 157 -10.86 0.64 -2.62
N GLY A 158 -9.62 0.35 -2.95
CA GLY A 158 -9.00 0.48 -4.25
C GLY A 158 -7.82 -0.49 -4.36
N TYR A 159 -6.82 -0.12 -5.13
CA TYR A 159 -5.66 -0.96 -5.36
C TYR A 159 -4.36 -0.20 -5.16
N HIS A 160 -3.42 -0.86 -4.50
CA HIS A 160 -2.03 -0.44 -4.42
C HIS A 160 -1.19 -1.24 -5.42
N CYS A 161 -0.39 -0.56 -6.20
CA CYS A 161 0.54 -1.15 -7.15
C CYS A 161 1.95 -0.66 -6.84
N TYR A 162 2.89 -1.58 -6.55
CA TYR A 162 4.24 -1.23 -6.13
C TYR A 162 5.24 -1.66 -7.19
N TYR A 163 6.06 -0.70 -7.63
CA TYR A 163 7.19 -0.97 -8.49
C TYR A 163 8.49 -0.87 -7.69
N HIS A 164 9.31 -1.91 -7.77
CA HIS A 164 10.63 -1.88 -7.18
C HIS A 164 11.52 -0.88 -7.93
N ILE A 165 12.17 -0.01 -7.17
CA ILE A 165 13.14 0.96 -7.66
C ILE A 165 14.37 0.94 -6.75
N ASP A 166 15.42 1.66 -7.13
CA ASP A 166 16.58 1.87 -6.27
C ASP A 166 17.08 3.31 -6.44
N GLN A 167 16.43 4.23 -5.73
CA GLN A 167 16.73 5.65 -5.81
C GLN A 167 17.22 6.22 -4.47
N PRO A 168 18.17 7.17 -4.49
CA PRO A 168 18.54 7.89 -3.27
C PRO A 168 17.35 8.68 -2.74
N ASN A 169 17.34 8.94 -1.44
CA ASN A 169 16.31 9.80 -0.83
C ASN A 169 16.70 11.28 -0.91
N ASP A 170 16.70 11.83 -2.11
CA ASP A 170 17.03 13.21 -2.37
C ASP A 170 15.91 13.99 -3.09
N THR A 171 16.11 15.29 -3.27
CA THR A 171 15.14 16.18 -3.93
C THR A 171 14.92 15.80 -5.41
N LYS A 172 15.96 15.32 -6.10
CA LYS A 172 15.88 14.93 -7.51
C LYS A 172 14.99 13.70 -7.67
N SER A 173 15.21 12.69 -6.84
CA SER A 173 14.39 11.46 -6.83
C SER A 173 12.95 11.75 -6.41
N ALA A 174 12.74 12.62 -5.41
CA ALA A 174 11.40 13.04 -5.01
C ALA A 174 10.64 13.74 -6.15
N LYS A 175 11.33 14.61 -6.91
CA LYS A 175 10.75 15.29 -8.08
C LYS A 175 10.42 14.27 -9.18
N LEU A 176 11.34 13.37 -9.49
CA LEU A 176 11.14 12.33 -10.51
C LEU A 176 9.90 11.48 -10.20
N ILE A 177 9.76 10.99 -8.97
CA ILE A 177 8.61 10.19 -8.55
C ILE A 177 7.31 10.99 -8.64
N LYS A 178 7.35 12.27 -8.24
CA LYS A 178 6.19 13.14 -8.34
C LYS A 178 5.73 13.35 -9.79
N GLU A 179 6.67 13.59 -10.71
CA GLU A 179 6.36 13.74 -12.13
C GLU A 179 5.88 12.43 -12.76
N PHE A 180 6.45 11.28 -12.35
CA PHE A 180 5.98 9.97 -12.76
C PHE A 180 4.52 9.72 -12.36
N LEU A 181 4.16 9.96 -11.09
CA LEU A 181 2.78 9.80 -10.62
C LEU A 181 1.82 10.77 -11.34
N ARG A 182 2.24 12.01 -11.59
CA ARG A 182 1.46 12.97 -12.35
C ARG A 182 1.23 12.55 -13.81
N ALA A 183 2.24 11.98 -14.45
CA ALA A 183 2.11 11.47 -15.81
C ALA A 183 1.11 10.31 -15.89
N LEU A 184 1.11 9.41 -14.90
CA LEU A 184 0.13 8.32 -14.80
C LEU A 184 -1.28 8.88 -14.54
N ASP A 185 -1.43 9.81 -13.61
CA ASP A 185 -2.71 10.46 -13.31
C ASP A 185 -3.29 11.12 -14.56
N GLN A 186 -2.51 11.97 -15.26
CA GLN A 186 -2.95 12.66 -16.46
C GLN A 186 -3.36 11.71 -17.61
N LYS A 187 -2.74 10.53 -17.68
CA LYS A 187 -2.95 9.59 -18.76
C LYS A 187 -4.09 8.61 -18.48
N PHE A 188 -4.26 8.17 -17.24
CA PHE A 188 -5.11 7.03 -16.90
C PHE A 188 -6.25 7.35 -15.94
N SER A 189 -6.18 8.44 -15.16
CA SER A 189 -7.28 8.79 -14.26
C SER A 189 -8.56 9.10 -15.04
N THR A 190 -9.67 8.65 -14.50
CA THR A 190 -11.02 8.84 -15.03
C THR A 190 -11.88 9.58 -14.01
N PRO A 191 -13.10 10.03 -14.37
CA PRO A 191 -14.04 10.54 -13.38
C PRO A 191 -14.44 9.52 -12.29
N ALA A 192 -14.27 8.22 -12.56
CA ALA A 192 -14.67 7.13 -11.65
C ALA A 192 -13.52 6.61 -10.76
N ALA A 193 -12.26 6.75 -11.18
CA ALA A 193 -11.09 6.29 -10.42
C ALA A 193 -9.85 7.11 -10.76
N LYS A 194 -9.00 7.38 -9.78
CA LYS A 194 -7.83 8.24 -9.92
C LYS A 194 -6.57 7.63 -9.34
N VAL A 195 -5.44 7.99 -9.95
CA VAL A 195 -4.10 7.77 -9.39
C VAL A 195 -3.81 8.86 -8.37
N ASP A 196 -3.48 8.47 -7.11
CA ASP A 196 -3.10 9.43 -6.07
C ASP A 196 -1.68 9.96 -6.28
N ILE A 197 -1.56 11.21 -6.69
CA ILE A 197 -0.29 11.91 -6.87
C ILE A 197 0.41 12.30 -5.56
N GLY A 198 -0.27 12.14 -4.41
CA GLY A 198 0.25 12.46 -3.08
C GLY A 198 1.25 11.45 -2.54
N ASN A 199 1.42 10.30 -3.19
CA ASN A 199 2.28 9.20 -2.74
C ASN A 199 3.78 9.38 -3.09
N ASN A 200 4.26 10.61 -3.23
CA ASN A 200 5.65 10.91 -3.62
C ASN A 200 6.63 11.08 -2.44
N ASN A 201 6.16 11.10 -1.21
CA ASN A 201 7.00 11.25 -0.02
C ASN A 201 7.64 9.91 0.39
N SER A 202 8.91 9.93 0.78
CA SER A 202 9.69 8.71 1.08
C SER A 202 9.25 8.00 2.35
N GLY A 203 8.83 8.74 3.37
CA GLY A 203 8.31 8.19 4.64
C GLY A 203 6.83 7.80 4.58
N ARG A 204 6.26 7.64 3.37
CA ARG A 204 4.86 7.21 3.20
C ARG A 204 4.64 5.85 3.82
N ILE A 205 3.51 5.72 4.50
CA ILE A 205 3.01 4.43 4.96
C ILE A 205 2.01 3.88 3.95
N THR A 206 1.96 2.57 3.87
CA THR A 206 0.96 1.85 3.09
C THR A 206 0.18 0.89 3.99
N LYS A 207 -1.03 0.56 3.60
CA LYS A 207 -1.82 -0.50 4.25
C LYS A 207 -1.00 -1.79 4.22
N LEU A 208 -0.83 -2.42 5.36
CA LEU A 208 -0.15 -3.72 5.42
C LEU A 208 -1.09 -4.80 4.86
N PRO A 209 -0.71 -5.47 3.75
CA PRO A 209 -1.50 -6.57 3.22
C PRO A 209 -1.69 -7.70 4.24
N GLY A 210 -2.80 -8.41 4.17
CA GLY A 210 -3.15 -9.46 5.14
C GLY A 210 -3.81 -8.94 6.42
N THR A 211 -3.99 -7.60 6.56
CA THR A 211 -4.68 -7.01 7.72
C THR A 211 -6.05 -6.42 7.36
N MET A 212 -6.98 -6.43 8.33
CA MET A 212 -8.34 -5.91 8.13
C MET A 212 -8.35 -4.42 7.80
N THR A 213 -9.32 -3.99 7.01
CA THR A 213 -9.57 -2.59 6.70
C THR A 213 -10.81 -2.10 7.43
N GLY A 214 -10.61 -1.29 8.47
CA GLY A 214 -11.69 -0.64 9.20
C GLY A 214 -12.00 0.79 8.74
N LYS A 215 -11.58 1.15 7.52
CA LYS A 215 -11.86 2.48 6.94
C LYS A 215 -13.24 2.48 6.27
N GLY A 216 -14.08 3.40 6.69
CA GLY A 216 -15.40 3.65 6.09
C GLY A 216 -16.53 2.90 6.78
N HIS A 217 -17.75 3.38 6.51
CA HIS A 217 -18.98 2.73 6.95
C HIS A 217 -19.57 1.93 5.79
N PRO A 218 -20.17 0.74 6.05
CA PRO A 218 -20.94 0.02 5.03
C PRO A 218 -22.03 0.97 4.51
N ARG A 219 -22.22 1.01 3.19
CA ARG A 219 -23.36 1.72 2.61
C ARG A 219 -24.63 0.91 2.89
N PRO A 220 -25.78 1.58 3.18
CA PRO A 220 -27.06 0.89 3.22
C PRO A 220 -27.29 0.21 1.86
N THR A 221 -27.56 -1.07 1.87
CA THR A 221 -28.00 -1.80 0.67
C THR A 221 -29.35 -1.21 0.26
N THR A 222 -29.38 -0.52 -0.88
CA THR A 222 -30.63 -0.09 -1.48
C THR A 222 -31.26 -1.37 -2.06
N THR A 223 -32.15 -1.99 -1.29
CA THR A 223 -33.05 -3.00 -1.83
C THR A 223 -33.90 -2.31 -2.89
N ALA A 224 -33.66 -2.64 -4.17
CA ALA A 224 -34.53 -2.23 -5.24
C ALA A 224 -35.93 -2.74 -4.91
N LYS A 225 -36.86 -1.81 -4.65
CA LYS A 225 -38.28 -2.16 -4.62
C LYS A 225 -38.65 -2.64 -6.01
N SER A 226 -39.04 -3.89 -6.11
CA SER A 226 -39.69 -4.41 -7.31
C SER A 226 -40.90 -3.54 -7.62
N PRO A 227 -41.08 -3.08 -8.88
CA PRO A 227 -42.32 -2.40 -9.25
C PRO A 227 -43.48 -3.40 -9.15
N SER A 228 -44.48 -3.02 -8.38
CA SER A 228 -45.78 -3.68 -8.29
C SER A 228 -46.61 -3.43 -9.56
#